data_b0493dfcc911a2442082f20e08d2b7a6
#
_entry.id   b0493dfcc911a2442082f20e08d2b7a6
#
_cell.length_a   1.000
_cell.length_b   1.000
_cell.length_c   1.000
_cell.angle_alpha   90.00
_cell.angle_beta   90.00
_cell.angle_gamma   90.00
#
_symmetry.space_group_name_H-M   'P 1'
#
loop_
_entity.id
_entity.type
_entity.pdbx_description
1 polymer ?
#
loop_
_entity_poly.entity_id
_entity_poly.type
_entity_poly.pdbx_seq_one_letter_code
_entity_poly.pdbx_strand_id
1 'polypeptide(L)'
;MICSCSLIPTKQIEISAKPLERQIAHPVMPREIDLREPMWMTITPENIDEQLAKIEQQEGELVFLAMTIPDYEVMAYNMQELKRYITELKEVVVYYKTVTTPKSDKGETK
;
A
#
# COMPACT_ATOMS: atom_id res chain seq x y z
N MET A 1 34.63 -1.36 70.21
CA MET A 1 34.49 -2.01 68.89
C MET A 1 33.55 -1.23 68.04
N ILE A 2 34.07 -0.59 67.09
CA ILE A 2 33.29 0.26 66.21
C ILE A 2 33.10 -0.47 64.90
N CYS A 3 31.88 -0.94 64.64
CA CYS A 3 31.51 -1.45 63.36
C CYS A 3 31.09 -0.30 62.47
N SER A 4 31.98 0.15 61.64
CA SER A 4 31.68 1.17 60.64
C SER A 4 31.20 0.49 59.38
N CYS A 5 29.99 -0.01 59.39
CA CYS A 5 29.45 -0.71 58.26
C CYS A 5 28.63 0.15 57.27
N SER A 6 28.78 1.47 57.35
CA SER A 6 27.95 2.32 56.48
C SER A 6 28.62 3.60 56.03
N LEU A 7 29.92 3.50 55.74
CA LEU A 7 30.67 4.65 55.23
C LEU A 7 30.65 4.77 53.70
N ILE A 8 29.99 3.88 53.01
CA ILE A 8 29.83 4.02 51.57
C ILE A 8 28.40 4.47 51.29
N PRO A 9 28.17 5.73 50.89
CA PRO A 9 26.85 6.14 50.48
C PRO A 9 26.45 5.35 49.24
N THR A 10 25.48 4.46 49.41
CA THR A 10 24.85 3.85 48.31
C THR A 10 24.07 4.93 47.56
N LYS A 11 24.63 5.47 46.51
CA LYS A 11 23.89 6.28 45.58
C LYS A 11 22.85 5.39 44.97
N GLN A 12 21.61 5.57 45.35
CA GLN A 12 20.51 5.00 44.60
C GLN A 12 20.50 5.67 43.23
N ILE A 13 20.86 4.92 42.26
CA ILE A 13 20.72 5.37 40.86
C ILE A 13 19.23 5.27 40.56
N GLU A 14 18.52 6.37 40.65
CA GLU A 14 17.17 6.43 40.15
C GLU A 14 17.22 6.38 38.65
N ILE A 15 16.93 5.20 38.10
CA ILE A 15 16.69 5.06 36.68
C ILE A 15 15.25 5.53 36.41
N SER A 16 15.10 6.84 36.19
CA SER A 16 13.84 7.33 35.67
C SER A 16 13.77 7.05 34.18
N ALA A 17 13.03 6.03 33.80
CA ALA A 17 12.71 5.81 32.43
C ALA A 17 11.67 6.86 31.99
N LYS A 18 12.15 8.00 31.50
CA LYS A 18 11.25 8.92 30.79
C LYS A 18 10.98 8.33 29.42
N PRO A 19 9.70 8.14 29.05
CA PRO A 19 9.40 7.73 27.70
C PRO A 19 9.93 8.77 26.74
N LEU A 20 10.82 8.34 25.85
CA LEU A 20 11.28 9.16 24.76
C LEU A 20 10.11 9.41 23.81
N GLU A 21 9.66 10.65 23.75
CA GLU A 21 8.74 11.05 22.72
C GLU A 21 9.45 11.01 21.37
N ARG A 22 9.25 9.93 20.65
CA ARG A 22 9.72 9.85 19.28
C ARG A 22 8.66 10.49 18.39
N GLN A 23 9.02 11.59 17.77
CA GLN A 23 8.22 12.13 16.69
C GLN A 23 8.42 11.26 15.48
N ILE A 24 7.39 10.50 15.13
CA ILE A 24 7.41 9.69 13.93
C ILE A 24 6.75 10.51 12.82
N ALA A 25 7.54 10.87 11.83
CA ALA A 25 7.01 11.53 10.65
C ALA A 25 6.33 10.50 9.75
N HIS A 26 5.07 10.73 9.46
CA HIS A 26 4.33 9.89 8.53
C HIS A 26 4.41 10.50 7.13
N PRO A 27 4.99 9.79 6.16
CA PRO A 27 4.94 10.24 4.77
C PRO A 27 3.48 10.35 4.29
N VAL A 28 3.28 11.23 3.34
CA VAL A 28 1.98 11.35 2.69
C VAL A 28 1.68 10.06 1.92
N MET A 29 0.47 9.56 2.05
CA MET A 29 0.04 8.39 1.30
C MET A 29 0.07 8.67 -0.20
N PRO A 30 0.45 7.67 -1.00
CA PRO A 30 0.39 7.84 -2.45
C PRO A 30 -1.02 8.19 -2.92
N ARG A 31 -1.09 8.91 -4.02
CA ARG A 31 -2.36 9.16 -4.69
C ARG A 31 -2.99 7.82 -5.10
N GLU A 32 -4.30 7.74 -5.02
CA GLU A 32 -5.02 6.56 -5.47
C GLU A 32 -4.76 6.26 -6.94
N ILE A 33 -4.76 4.97 -7.27
CA ILE A 33 -4.50 4.49 -8.62
C ILE A 33 -5.70 4.82 -9.50
N ASP A 34 -5.44 5.51 -10.61
CA ASP A 34 -6.43 5.76 -11.64
C ASP A 34 -6.23 4.71 -12.75
N LEU A 35 -6.92 3.60 -12.63
CA LEU A 35 -6.87 2.53 -13.61
C LEU A 35 -7.88 2.78 -14.71
N ARG A 36 -7.39 2.81 -15.93
CA ARG A 36 -8.23 2.93 -17.12
C ARG A 36 -8.44 1.56 -17.73
N GLU A 37 -9.65 1.33 -18.16
CA GLU A 37 -10.01 0.08 -18.81
C GLU A 37 -9.83 0.22 -20.32
N PRO A 38 -9.02 -0.64 -20.98
CA PRO A 38 -8.92 -0.64 -22.43
C PRO A 38 -10.17 -1.25 -23.05
N MET A 39 -10.49 -0.82 -24.26
CA MET A 39 -11.56 -1.44 -25.04
C MET A 39 -11.04 -2.73 -25.67
N TRP A 40 -11.61 -3.84 -25.22
CA TRP A 40 -11.27 -5.15 -25.73
C TRP A 40 -12.20 -5.54 -26.88
N MET A 41 -11.63 -6.12 -27.91
CA MET A 41 -12.39 -6.69 -29.01
C MET A 41 -12.13 -8.19 -29.05
N THR A 42 -13.20 -8.96 -29.15
CA THR A 42 -13.08 -10.41 -29.38
C THR A 42 -13.16 -10.67 -30.87
N ILE A 43 -12.09 -11.21 -31.45
CA ILE A 43 -12.03 -11.55 -32.87
C ILE A 43 -12.26 -13.04 -33.02
N THR A 44 -13.28 -13.39 -33.77
CA THR A 44 -13.67 -14.76 -34.11
C THR A 44 -13.58 -14.96 -35.61
N PRO A 45 -13.56 -16.21 -36.09
CA PRO A 45 -13.60 -16.45 -37.54
C PRO A 45 -14.81 -15.82 -38.26
N GLU A 46 -15.90 -15.62 -37.55
CA GLU A 46 -17.12 -15.04 -38.08
C GLU A 46 -17.09 -13.52 -38.21
N ASN A 47 -16.32 -12.85 -37.38
CA ASN A 47 -16.28 -11.38 -37.32
C ASN A 47 -14.93 -10.75 -37.69
N ILE A 48 -13.96 -11.57 -38.07
CA ILE A 48 -12.59 -11.10 -38.29
C ILE A 48 -12.49 -9.97 -39.32
N ASP A 49 -13.17 -10.10 -40.44
CA ASP A 49 -13.10 -9.11 -41.52
C ASP A 49 -13.73 -7.78 -41.09
N GLU A 50 -14.83 -7.82 -40.39
CA GLU A 50 -15.49 -6.64 -39.85
C GLU A 50 -14.64 -5.93 -38.79
N GLN A 51 -14.06 -6.70 -37.87
CA GLN A 51 -13.23 -6.14 -36.81
C GLN A 51 -11.93 -5.53 -37.32
N LEU A 52 -11.30 -6.20 -38.32
CA LEU A 52 -10.08 -5.65 -38.95
C LEU A 52 -10.38 -4.33 -39.67
N ALA A 53 -11.54 -4.25 -40.34
CA ALA A 53 -11.97 -3.02 -41.02
C ALA A 53 -12.20 -1.88 -40.00
N LYS A 54 -12.76 -2.16 -38.83
CA LYS A 54 -12.96 -1.19 -37.76
C LYS A 54 -11.62 -0.67 -37.21
N ILE A 55 -10.65 -1.56 -37.01
CA ILE A 55 -9.33 -1.17 -36.52
C ILE A 55 -8.64 -0.25 -37.52
N GLU A 56 -8.65 -0.62 -38.78
CA GLU A 56 -8.06 0.20 -39.85
C GLU A 56 -8.73 1.57 -39.93
N GLN A 57 -10.05 1.63 -39.78
CA GLN A 57 -10.79 2.89 -39.85
C GLN A 57 -10.51 3.79 -38.64
N GLN A 58 -10.39 3.24 -37.43
CA GLN A 58 -10.16 3.98 -36.21
C GLN A 58 -8.72 4.44 -36.05
N GLU A 59 -7.77 3.59 -36.38
CA GLU A 59 -6.34 3.84 -36.16
C GLU A 59 -5.61 4.33 -37.41
N GLY A 60 -6.22 4.26 -38.59
CA GLY A 60 -5.60 4.60 -39.85
C GLY A 60 -4.63 3.55 -40.39
N GLU A 61 -4.27 2.56 -39.61
CA GLU A 61 -3.40 1.45 -39.96
C GLU A 61 -3.94 0.16 -39.37
N LEU A 62 -3.67 -0.95 -40.04
CA LEU A 62 -4.04 -2.27 -39.53
C LEU A 62 -2.90 -2.82 -38.66
N VAL A 63 -2.75 -2.23 -37.47
CA VAL A 63 -1.76 -2.67 -36.47
C VAL A 63 -2.44 -2.84 -35.13
N PHE A 64 -2.29 -3.99 -34.53
CA PHE A 64 -2.85 -4.26 -33.21
C PHE A 64 -2.02 -5.32 -32.47
N LEU A 65 -2.13 -5.32 -31.17
CA LEU A 65 -1.59 -6.38 -30.32
C LEU A 65 -2.73 -7.35 -29.98
N ALA A 66 -2.49 -8.62 -30.10
CA ALA A 66 -3.49 -9.64 -29.84
C ALA A 66 -2.97 -10.63 -28.78
N MET A 67 -3.91 -11.20 -28.06
CA MET A 67 -3.63 -12.28 -27.13
C MET A 67 -4.75 -13.30 -27.22
N THR A 68 -4.46 -14.51 -26.82
CA THR A 68 -5.49 -15.56 -26.73
C THR A 68 -6.38 -15.34 -25.50
N ILE A 69 -7.54 -15.98 -25.50
CA ILE A 69 -8.44 -15.92 -24.35
C ILE A 69 -7.77 -16.44 -23.07
N PRO A 70 -7.06 -17.59 -23.08
CA PRO A 70 -6.32 -18.01 -21.88
C PRO A 70 -5.29 -17.00 -21.39
N ASP A 71 -4.58 -16.35 -22.29
CA ASP A 71 -3.60 -15.31 -21.90
C ASP A 71 -4.29 -14.07 -21.33
N TYR A 72 -5.45 -13.70 -21.86
CA TYR A 72 -6.26 -12.63 -21.29
C TYR A 72 -6.69 -12.97 -19.86
N GLU A 73 -7.11 -14.19 -19.61
CA GLU A 73 -7.51 -14.65 -18.27
C GLU A 73 -6.35 -14.59 -17.29
N VAL A 74 -5.14 -14.98 -17.73
CA VAL A 74 -3.92 -14.86 -16.92
C VAL A 74 -3.62 -13.40 -16.60
N MET A 75 -3.74 -12.53 -17.57
CA MET A 75 -3.51 -11.09 -17.37
C MET A 75 -4.53 -10.50 -16.39
N ALA A 76 -5.80 -10.87 -16.51
CA ALA A 76 -6.85 -10.43 -15.61
C ALA A 76 -6.61 -10.94 -14.18
N TYR A 77 -6.18 -12.19 -14.04
CA TYR A 77 -5.81 -12.76 -12.76
C TYR A 77 -4.64 -12.01 -12.13
N ASN A 78 -3.60 -11.74 -12.90
CA ASN A 78 -2.43 -11.00 -12.41
C ASN A 78 -2.83 -9.60 -11.94
N MET A 79 -3.74 -8.94 -12.65
CA MET A 79 -4.24 -7.63 -12.25
C MET A 79 -4.98 -7.68 -10.92
N GLN A 80 -5.82 -8.71 -10.72
CA GLN A 80 -6.52 -8.92 -9.46
C GLN A 80 -5.56 -9.21 -8.30
N GLU A 81 -4.50 -10.00 -8.55
CA GLU A 81 -3.48 -10.30 -7.57
C GLU A 81 -2.70 -9.04 -7.15
N LEU A 82 -2.33 -8.21 -8.12
CA LEU A 82 -1.68 -6.93 -7.83
C LEU A 82 -2.60 -6.03 -7.01
N LYS A 83 -3.86 -5.96 -7.36
CA LYS A 83 -4.86 -5.17 -6.66
C LYS A 83 -5.05 -5.65 -5.22
N ARG A 84 -5.11 -6.97 -5.01
CA ARG A 84 -5.18 -7.57 -3.68
C ARG A 84 -3.95 -7.21 -2.84
N TYR A 85 -2.77 -7.39 -3.41
CA TYR A 85 -1.51 -7.10 -2.73
C TYR A 85 -1.41 -5.63 -2.31
N ILE A 86 -1.77 -4.72 -3.21
CA ILE A 86 -1.76 -3.28 -2.93
C ILE A 86 -2.75 -2.95 -1.82
N THR A 87 -3.94 -3.54 -1.83
CA THR A 87 -4.96 -3.32 -0.81
C THR A 87 -4.48 -3.81 0.56
N GLU A 88 -3.93 -5.01 0.63
CA GLU A 88 -3.39 -5.56 1.87
C GLU A 88 -2.20 -4.74 2.37
N LEU A 89 -1.32 -4.31 1.48
CA LEU A 89 -0.18 -3.48 1.84
C LEU A 89 -0.64 -2.12 2.38
N LYS A 90 -1.68 -1.54 1.77
CA LYS A 90 -2.29 -0.30 2.26
C LYS A 90 -2.85 -0.47 3.67
N GLU A 91 -3.51 -1.59 3.94
CA GLU A 91 -4.02 -1.90 5.28
C GLU A 91 -2.91 -1.98 6.32
N VAL A 92 -1.78 -2.60 5.97
CA VAL A 92 -0.60 -2.64 6.83
C VAL A 92 -0.07 -1.25 7.13
N VAL A 93 0.05 -0.41 6.11
CA VAL A 93 0.52 0.98 6.27
C VAL A 93 -0.43 1.77 7.16
N VAL A 94 -1.72 1.66 6.95
CA VAL A 94 -2.73 2.33 7.76
C VAL A 94 -2.66 1.86 9.21
N TYR A 95 -2.46 0.57 9.44
CA TYR A 95 -2.29 0.03 10.79
C TYR A 95 -1.10 0.70 11.50
N TYR A 96 0.08 0.67 10.89
CA TYR A 96 1.27 1.26 11.50
C TYR A 96 1.15 2.78 11.69
N LYS A 97 0.51 3.45 10.75
CA LYS A 97 0.23 4.87 10.88
C LYS A 97 -0.67 5.16 12.07
N THR A 98 -1.69 4.34 12.28
CA THR A 98 -2.65 4.50 13.38
C THR A 98 -1.98 4.27 14.74
N VAL A 99 -1.20 3.19 14.89
CA VAL A 99 -0.58 2.84 16.17
C VAL A 99 0.59 3.74 16.52
N THR A 100 1.16 4.44 15.55
CA THR A 100 2.28 5.37 15.76
C THR A 100 1.84 6.83 15.81
N THR A 101 0.56 7.11 15.61
CA THR A 101 0.01 8.45 15.77
C THR A 101 -0.22 8.70 17.26
N PRO A 102 0.37 9.76 17.85
CA PRO A 102 0.12 10.06 19.25
C PRO A 102 -1.37 10.35 19.46
N LYS A 103 -1.94 9.70 20.46
CA LYS A 103 -3.28 10.03 20.90
C LYS A 103 -3.25 11.47 21.41
N SER A 104 -3.97 12.35 20.75
CA SER A 104 -4.22 13.66 21.31
C SER A 104 -4.99 13.43 22.61
N ASP A 105 -4.36 13.70 23.73
CA ASP A 105 -5.09 13.94 24.97
C ASP A 105 -6.04 15.11 24.70
N LYS A 106 -7.22 14.80 24.24
CA LYS A 106 -8.34 15.70 24.49
C LYS A 106 -8.55 15.64 25.98
N GLY A 107 -7.85 16.53 26.68
CA GLY A 107 -8.11 16.71 28.08
C GLY A 107 -9.61 16.79 28.26
N GLU A 108 -10.13 15.94 29.13
CA GLU A 108 -11.49 16.07 29.57
C GLU A 108 -11.65 17.49 30.13
N THR A 109 -12.13 18.37 29.29
CA THR A 109 -12.70 19.61 29.79
C THR A 109 -14.01 19.25 30.49
N LYS A 110 -13.94 19.13 31.77
CA LYS A 110 -15.15 19.18 32.53
C LYS A 110 -15.85 20.52 32.34
#